data_c0b48704ccfad8e329d697b142714191
#
_entry.id   c0b48704ccfad8e329d697b142714191
#
_cell.length_a   1.000
_cell.length_b   1.000
_cell.length_c   1.000
_cell.angle_alpha   90.00
_cell.angle_beta   90.00
_cell.angle_gamma   90.00
#
_symmetry.space_group_name_H-M   'P 1'
#
loop_
_entity.id
_entity.type
_entity.pdbx_description
1 polymer ?
#
loop_
_entity_poly.entity_id
_entity_poly.type
_entity_poly.pdbx_seq_one_letter_code
_entity_poly.pdbx_strand_id
1 'polypeptide(L)'
;MISLREFEAVFSMLAPWESDAEAFVRTDADGIVYVPNSMFADTEEIDAAYDAMKEGSWIAFPDASELRLGHRMALRFAREFLSEEQCERVVAIFSRRGAFRRFKDFLDECGKLQEWYAYEELSVLEALKQWLKDNDIDYMDDRPLSEEAQRIAALQR
;
A
#
# COMPACT_ATOMS: atom_id res chain seq x y z
N MET A 1 -17.57 7.77 -9.44
CA MET A 1 -16.18 7.27 -9.32
C MET A 1 -15.76 7.26 -7.86
N ILE A 2 -15.03 6.25 -7.44
CA ILE A 2 -14.49 6.20 -6.08
C ILE A 2 -13.31 7.18 -5.95
N SER A 3 -13.02 7.60 -4.72
CA SER A 3 -11.89 8.48 -4.43
C SER A 3 -10.62 7.65 -4.26
N LEU A 4 -9.56 7.98 -4.98
CA LEU A 4 -8.25 7.34 -4.81
C LEU A 4 -7.70 7.60 -3.40
N ARG A 5 -7.92 8.80 -2.87
CA ARG A 5 -7.52 9.16 -1.51
C ARG A 5 -8.17 8.24 -0.48
N GLU A 6 -9.47 7.99 -0.63
CA GLU A 6 -10.19 7.08 0.26
C GLU A 6 -9.72 5.64 0.09
N PHE A 7 -9.52 5.21 -1.15
CA PHE A 7 -9.05 3.86 -1.45
C PHE A 7 -7.68 3.60 -0.82
N GLU A 8 -6.76 4.54 -0.96
CA GLU A 8 -5.43 4.45 -0.33
C GLU A 8 -5.52 4.43 1.19
N ALA A 9 -6.37 5.29 1.77
CA ALA A 9 -6.54 5.36 3.22
C ALA A 9 -7.03 4.01 3.78
N VAL A 10 -8.01 3.41 3.13
CA VAL A 10 -8.53 2.10 3.54
C VAL A 10 -7.48 1.01 3.33
N PHE A 11 -6.77 1.02 2.21
CA PHE A 11 -5.66 0.09 1.97
C PHE A 11 -4.62 0.17 3.09
N SER A 12 -4.28 1.38 3.53
CA SER A 12 -3.33 1.59 4.62
C SER A 12 -3.81 1.02 5.95
N MET A 13 -5.12 0.99 6.17
CA MET A 13 -5.71 0.40 7.37
C MET A 13 -5.59 -1.13 7.41
N LEU A 14 -5.39 -1.76 6.25
CA LEU A 14 -5.19 -3.20 6.14
C LEU A 14 -3.73 -3.60 6.31
N ALA A 15 -2.81 -2.64 6.28
CA ALA A 15 -1.38 -2.89 6.29
C ALA A 15 -0.84 -3.59 7.55
N PRO A 16 -1.41 -3.41 8.76
CA PRO A 16 -0.95 -4.21 9.90
C PRO A 16 -1.31 -5.69 9.67
N TRP A 17 -0.29 -6.46 9.41
CA TRP A 17 -0.38 -7.90 9.11
C TRP A 17 -1.01 -8.75 10.23
N GLU A 18 -1.16 -8.19 11.43
CA GLU A 18 -1.84 -8.83 12.56
C GLU A 18 -3.35 -8.62 12.53
N SER A 19 -3.83 -7.81 11.60
CA SER A 19 -5.25 -7.47 11.53
C SER A 19 -6.00 -8.52 10.71
N ASP A 20 -7.16 -8.94 11.19
CA ASP A 20 -8.11 -9.73 10.41
C ASP A 20 -9.14 -8.82 9.71
N ALA A 21 -8.88 -7.51 9.67
CA ALA A 21 -9.73 -6.57 8.95
C ALA A 21 -9.70 -6.86 7.45
N GLU A 22 -10.84 -6.64 6.81
CA GLU A 22 -11.00 -6.81 5.38
C GLU A 22 -11.58 -5.56 4.75
N ALA A 23 -11.35 -5.37 3.48
CA ALA A 23 -11.98 -4.29 2.74
C ALA A 23 -12.37 -4.78 1.34
N PHE A 24 -13.43 -4.20 0.82
CA PHE A 24 -14.01 -4.57 -0.47
C PHE A 24 -14.34 -3.33 -1.26
N VAL A 25 -14.21 -3.43 -2.57
CA VAL A 25 -14.58 -2.36 -3.49
C VAL A 25 -15.62 -2.87 -4.46
N ARG A 26 -16.60 -2.03 -4.76
CA ARG A 26 -17.70 -2.38 -5.65
C ARG A 26 -17.26 -2.24 -7.11
N THR A 27 -17.61 -3.21 -7.94
CA THR A 27 -17.22 -3.23 -9.36
C THR A 27 -18.30 -2.72 -10.30
N ASP A 28 -19.56 -2.72 -9.87
CA ASP A 28 -20.71 -2.33 -10.70
C ASP A 28 -21.25 -0.93 -10.39
N ALA A 29 -20.73 -0.29 -9.37
CA ALA A 29 -21.09 1.07 -8.95
C ALA A 29 -19.99 1.59 -8.03
N ASP A 30 -20.14 2.79 -7.50
CA ASP A 30 -19.18 3.34 -6.52
C ASP A 30 -19.45 2.75 -5.13
N GLY A 31 -18.41 2.34 -4.46
CA GLY A 31 -18.53 1.87 -3.07
C GLY A 31 -17.28 1.21 -2.54
N ILE A 32 -16.99 1.49 -1.28
CA ILE A 32 -15.90 0.87 -0.52
C ILE A 32 -16.51 0.46 0.82
N VAL A 33 -16.25 -0.77 1.24
CA VAL A 33 -16.66 -1.26 2.56
C VAL A 33 -15.43 -1.78 3.30
N TYR A 34 -15.27 -1.30 4.53
CA TYR A 34 -14.25 -1.76 5.44
C TYR A 34 -14.90 -2.61 6.53
N VAL A 35 -14.41 -3.85 6.71
CA VAL A 35 -14.87 -4.76 7.77
C VAL A 35 -13.80 -4.74 8.86
N PRO A 36 -14.09 -4.11 10.01
CA PRO A 36 -13.08 -3.94 11.05
C PRO A 36 -12.68 -5.28 11.69
N ASN A 37 -11.51 -5.25 12.36
CA ASN A 37 -11.01 -6.40 13.10
C ASN A 37 -11.97 -6.74 14.23
N SER A 38 -12.34 -8.02 14.34
CA SER A 38 -13.29 -8.52 15.33
C SER A 38 -12.86 -8.32 16.79
N MET A 39 -11.56 -8.10 17.03
CA MET A 39 -11.05 -7.83 18.38
C MET A 39 -11.36 -6.40 18.85
N PHE A 40 -11.60 -5.47 17.93
CA PHE A 40 -11.78 -4.04 18.23
C PHE A 40 -13.15 -3.50 17.84
N ALA A 41 -13.96 -4.29 17.18
CA ALA A 41 -15.28 -3.90 16.72
C ALA A 41 -16.34 -4.84 17.30
N ASP A 42 -17.56 -4.33 17.54
CA ASP A 42 -18.65 -5.15 17.97
C ASP A 42 -19.29 -5.89 16.78
N THR A 43 -20.12 -6.88 17.10
CA THR A 43 -20.80 -7.70 16.09
C THR A 43 -21.72 -6.86 15.19
N GLU A 44 -22.33 -5.79 15.73
CA GLU A 44 -23.23 -4.93 14.97
C GLU A 44 -22.49 -4.18 13.87
N GLU A 45 -21.28 -3.69 14.14
CA GLU A 45 -20.45 -3.00 13.14
C GLU A 45 -20.05 -3.94 12.02
N ILE A 46 -19.67 -5.16 12.36
CA ILE A 46 -19.27 -6.20 11.40
C ILE A 46 -20.46 -6.59 10.53
N ASP A 47 -21.61 -6.85 11.15
CA ASP A 47 -22.84 -7.23 10.45
C ASP A 47 -23.31 -6.11 9.53
N ALA A 48 -23.22 -4.84 9.96
CA ALA A 48 -23.56 -3.69 9.12
C ALA A 48 -22.69 -3.60 7.88
N ALA A 49 -21.38 -3.91 8.02
CA ALA A 49 -20.46 -3.92 6.88
C ALA A 49 -20.85 -4.99 5.87
N TYR A 50 -21.15 -6.21 6.32
CA TYR A 50 -21.60 -7.28 5.42
C TYR A 50 -22.96 -6.99 4.81
N ASP A 51 -23.88 -6.38 5.56
CA ASP A 51 -25.19 -5.99 5.05
C ASP A 51 -25.06 -4.96 3.90
N ALA A 52 -24.09 -4.05 3.99
CA ALA A 52 -23.84 -3.07 2.94
C ALA A 52 -23.42 -3.73 1.61
N MET A 53 -22.91 -4.97 1.66
CA MET A 53 -22.46 -5.71 0.49
C MET A 53 -23.47 -6.70 -0.07
N LYS A 54 -24.70 -6.71 0.44
CA LYS A 54 -25.73 -7.64 -0.05
C LYS A 54 -26.16 -7.32 -1.47
N GLU A 55 -26.08 -6.08 -1.87
CA GLU A 55 -26.41 -5.63 -3.23
C GLU A 55 -25.11 -5.26 -3.97
N GLY A 56 -25.11 -5.54 -5.27
CA GLY A 56 -23.98 -5.20 -6.13
C GLY A 56 -22.92 -6.29 -6.18
N SER A 57 -21.91 -6.02 -6.96
CA SER A 57 -20.76 -6.91 -7.14
C SER A 57 -19.55 -6.33 -6.44
N TRP A 58 -18.91 -7.12 -5.61
CA TRP A 58 -17.80 -6.67 -4.75
C TRP A 58 -16.60 -7.58 -4.90
N ILE A 59 -15.41 -6.99 -4.85
CA ILE A 59 -14.15 -7.76 -4.81
C ILE A 59 -13.31 -7.26 -3.63
N ALA A 60 -12.49 -8.16 -3.10
CA ALA A 60 -11.58 -7.83 -2.02
C ALA A 60 -10.50 -6.86 -2.50
N PHE A 61 -10.05 -5.98 -1.60
CA PHE A 61 -8.90 -5.13 -1.85
C PHE A 61 -7.66 -5.98 -2.13
N PRO A 62 -6.70 -5.46 -2.92
CA PRO A 62 -5.44 -6.16 -3.10
C PRO A 62 -4.62 -6.15 -1.81
N ASP A 63 -3.78 -7.17 -1.62
CA ASP A 63 -2.82 -7.16 -0.54
C ASP A 63 -1.43 -6.69 -1.03
N ALA A 64 -0.56 -6.38 -0.10
CA ALA A 64 0.78 -5.88 -0.42
C ALA A 64 1.60 -6.89 -1.23
N SER A 65 1.41 -8.19 -0.99
CA SER A 65 2.11 -9.25 -1.72
C SER A 65 1.68 -9.30 -3.19
N GLU A 66 0.37 -9.24 -3.44
CA GLU A 66 -0.18 -9.20 -4.79
C GLU A 66 0.36 -8.02 -5.58
N LEU A 67 0.50 -6.87 -4.95
CA LEU A 67 1.00 -5.63 -5.56
C LEU A 67 2.53 -5.55 -5.63
N ARG A 68 3.24 -6.57 -5.17
CA ARG A 68 4.71 -6.61 -5.12
C ARG A 68 5.31 -5.47 -4.30
N LEU A 69 4.61 -5.07 -3.26
CA LEU A 69 5.10 -4.14 -2.24
C LEU A 69 5.84 -4.96 -1.16
N GLY A 70 6.22 -4.34 -0.07
CA GLY A 70 6.94 -5.04 0.97
C GLY A 70 8.43 -5.17 0.65
N HIS A 71 9.05 -6.32 0.95
CA HIS A 71 10.50 -6.49 0.77
C HIS A 71 10.95 -6.35 -0.68
N ARG A 72 10.13 -6.72 -1.66
CA ARG A 72 10.46 -6.56 -3.08
C ARG A 72 10.61 -5.09 -3.46
N MET A 73 9.73 -4.24 -2.92
CA MET A 73 9.81 -2.79 -3.10
C MET A 73 11.10 -2.25 -2.49
N ALA A 74 11.46 -2.71 -1.29
CA ALA A 74 12.68 -2.31 -0.63
C ALA A 74 13.93 -2.69 -1.45
N LEU A 75 13.94 -3.87 -2.05
CA LEU A 75 15.05 -4.31 -2.90
C LEU A 75 15.14 -3.49 -4.19
N ARG A 76 14.00 -3.14 -4.80
CA ARG A 76 13.99 -2.26 -5.98
C ARG A 76 14.54 -0.87 -5.65
N PHE A 77 14.14 -0.33 -4.50
CA PHE A 77 14.66 0.94 -4.01
C PHE A 77 16.19 0.89 -3.86
N ALA A 78 16.68 -0.16 -3.21
CA ALA A 78 18.10 -0.32 -2.98
C ALA A 78 18.89 -0.30 -4.29
N ARG A 79 18.41 -1.00 -5.31
CA ARG A 79 19.06 -1.04 -6.62
C ARG A 79 19.14 0.33 -7.29
N GLU A 80 18.13 1.18 -7.10
CA GLU A 80 18.07 2.49 -7.74
C GLU A 80 18.82 3.58 -6.97
N PHE A 81 18.81 3.52 -5.64
CA PHE A 81 19.24 4.65 -4.80
C PHE A 81 20.45 4.37 -3.92
N LEU A 82 20.88 3.14 -3.81
CA LEU A 82 21.98 2.75 -2.93
C LEU A 82 23.15 2.22 -3.73
N SER A 83 24.36 2.22 -3.12
CA SER A 83 25.53 1.63 -3.70
C SER A 83 25.40 0.10 -3.70
N GLU A 84 26.26 -0.57 -4.49
CA GLU A 84 26.31 -2.04 -4.54
C GLU A 84 26.55 -2.64 -3.15
N GLU A 85 27.47 -2.08 -2.38
CA GLU A 85 27.76 -2.51 -1.02
C GLU A 85 26.55 -2.34 -0.10
N GLN A 86 25.87 -1.19 -0.20
CA GLN A 86 24.65 -0.94 0.56
C GLN A 86 23.52 -1.89 0.16
N CYS A 87 23.40 -2.22 -1.13
CA CYS A 87 22.42 -3.19 -1.60
C CYS A 87 22.64 -4.58 -0.98
N GLU A 88 23.88 -5.02 -0.89
CA GLU A 88 24.23 -6.29 -0.25
C GLU A 88 23.81 -6.28 1.22
N ARG A 89 24.00 -5.15 1.90
CA ARG A 89 23.57 -4.97 3.27
C ARG A 89 22.05 -5.10 3.41
N VAL A 90 21.30 -4.51 2.49
CA VAL A 90 19.84 -4.58 2.48
C VAL A 90 19.37 -6.02 2.29
N VAL A 91 19.98 -6.77 1.38
CA VAL A 91 19.65 -8.19 1.17
C VAL A 91 19.85 -8.97 2.47
N ALA A 92 20.97 -8.73 3.16
CA ALA A 92 21.25 -9.39 4.44
C ALA A 92 20.22 -9.04 5.52
N ILE A 93 19.76 -7.77 5.57
CA ILE A 93 18.73 -7.32 6.51
C ILE A 93 17.44 -8.12 6.30
N PHE A 94 17.02 -8.31 5.05
CA PHE A 94 15.76 -8.98 4.74
C PHE A 94 15.83 -10.51 4.84
N SER A 95 16.97 -11.06 5.18
CA SER A 95 17.09 -12.50 5.45
C SER A 95 16.58 -12.90 6.85
N ARG A 96 16.24 -11.94 7.70
CA ARG A 96 15.82 -12.18 9.09
C ARG A 96 14.52 -11.45 9.42
N ARG A 97 13.82 -11.89 10.50
CA ARG A 97 12.61 -11.25 11.01
C ARG A 97 12.89 -9.83 11.50
N GLY A 98 11.87 -8.98 11.52
CA GLY A 98 11.99 -7.58 11.95
C GLY A 98 12.78 -6.74 10.96
N ALA A 99 12.80 -7.16 9.70
CA ALA A 99 13.63 -6.58 8.67
C ALA A 99 13.30 -5.12 8.37
N PHE A 100 12.01 -4.74 8.32
CA PHE A 100 11.63 -3.38 7.95
C PHE A 100 12.12 -2.33 8.93
N ARG A 101 12.09 -2.63 10.22
CA ARG A 101 12.62 -1.72 11.22
C ARG A 101 14.12 -1.51 11.03
N ARG A 102 14.85 -2.60 10.85
CA ARG A 102 16.31 -2.53 10.62
C ARG A 102 16.64 -1.86 9.29
N PHE A 103 15.83 -2.09 8.28
CA PHE A 103 15.98 -1.45 6.97
C PHE A 103 15.85 0.08 7.11
N LYS A 104 14.81 0.56 7.80
CA LYS A 104 14.63 1.99 8.03
C LYS A 104 15.75 2.60 8.85
N ASP A 105 16.21 1.90 9.89
CA ASP A 105 17.34 2.35 10.69
C ASP A 105 18.61 2.47 9.84
N PHE A 106 18.85 1.48 8.97
CA PHE A 106 19.97 1.51 8.05
C PHE A 106 19.88 2.67 7.05
N LEU A 107 18.70 2.91 6.49
CA LEU A 107 18.48 4.04 5.57
C LEU A 107 18.67 5.39 6.26
N ASP A 108 18.27 5.50 7.52
CA ASP A 108 18.49 6.71 8.30
C ASP A 108 19.98 6.97 8.48
N GLU A 109 20.75 5.94 8.80
CA GLU A 109 22.22 6.03 8.88
C GLU A 109 22.85 6.47 7.56
N CYS A 110 22.31 6.01 6.43
CA CYS A 110 22.79 6.36 5.09
C CYS A 110 22.29 7.72 4.61
N GLY A 111 21.39 8.38 5.33
CA GLY A 111 20.77 9.62 4.91
C GLY A 111 19.79 9.46 3.76
N LYS A 112 19.17 8.29 3.61
CA LYS A 112 18.26 7.93 2.51
C LYS A 112 16.83 7.65 2.93
N LEU A 113 16.49 7.90 4.20
CA LEU A 113 15.16 7.56 4.71
C LEU A 113 14.05 8.38 4.04
N GLN A 114 14.30 9.66 3.75
CA GLN A 114 13.31 10.52 3.10
C GLN A 114 13.04 10.09 1.66
N GLU A 115 14.07 9.70 0.93
CA GLU A 115 13.93 9.15 -0.41
C GLU A 115 13.11 7.85 -0.39
N TRP A 116 13.31 7.03 0.64
CA TRP A 116 12.52 5.81 0.82
C TRP A 116 11.04 6.12 0.99
N TYR A 117 10.69 7.07 1.86
CA TYR A 117 9.29 7.43 2.06
C TYR A 117 8.64 7.96 0.77
N ALA A 118 9.37 8.75 0.00
CA ALA A 118 8.88 9.25 -1.29
C ALA A 118 8.71 8.12 -2.30
N TYR A 119 9.65 7.19 -2.34
CA TYR A 119 9.59 6.02 -3.22
C TYR A 119 8.42 5.09 -2.84
N GLU A 120 8.22 4.89 -1.55
CA GLU A 120 7.11 4.09 -1.03
C GLU A 120 5.76 4.70 -1.42
N GLU A 121 5.59 6.00 -1.23
CA GLU A 121 4.38 6.73 -1.63
C GLU A 121 4.08 6.53 -3.11
N LEU A 122 5.08 6.77 -3.95
CA LEU A 122 4.94 6.64 -5.40
C LEU A 122 4.59 5.20 -5.79
N SER A 123 5.30 4.23 -5.24
CA SER A 123 5.12 2.81 -5.58
C SER A 123 3.74 2.32 -5.18
N VAL A 124 3.26 2.69 -4.01
CA VAL A 124 1.93 2.31 -3.52
C VAL A 124 0.85 2.91 -4.41
N LEU A 125 0.91 4.22 -4.69
CA LEU A 125 -0.10 4.88 -5.51
C LEU A 125 -0.15 4.34 -6.93
N GLU A 126 1.00 4.12 -7.55
CA GLU A 126 1.04 3.53 -8.90
C GLU A 126 0.46 2.12 -8.92
N ALA A 127 0.79 1.31 -7.92
CA ALA A 127 0.26 -0.06 -7.82
C ALA A 127 -1.26 -0.07 -7.62
N LEU A 128 -1.79 0.81 -6.76
CA LEU A 128 -3.23 0.90 -6.54
C LEU A 128 -3.98 1.38 -7.78
N LYS A 129 -3.45 2.39 -8.47
CA LYS A 129 -4.04 2.88 -9.72
C LYS A 129 -4.07 1.78 -10.79
N GLN A 130 -2.98 1.03 -10.92
CA GLN A 130 -2.91 -0.03 -11.89
C GLN A 130 -3.89 -1.16 -11.57
N TRP A 131 -4.00 -1.53 -10.28
CA TRP A 131 -4.95 -2.54 -9.84
C TRP A 131 -6.40 -2.13 -10.14
N LEU A 132 -6.74 -0.86 -9.89
CA LEU A 132 -8.08 -0.35 -10.20
C LEU A 132 -8.36 -0.42 -11.70
N LYS A 133 -7.40 -0.04 -12.54
CA LYS A 133 -7.53 -0.15 -14.01
C LYS A 133 -7.70 -1.59 -14.46
N ASP A 134 -6.92 -2.49 -13.90
CA ASP A 134 -6.96 -3.91 -14.26
C ASP A 134 -8.29 -4.55 -13.92
N ASN A 135 -9.01 -4.01 -12.95
CA ASN A 135 -10.33 -4.48 -12.53
C ASN A 135 -11.48 -3.63 -13.07
N ASP A 136 -11.19 -2.74 -14.02
CA ASP A 136 -12.18 -1.86 -14.67
C ASP A 136 -12.96 -0.99 -13.69
N ILE A 137 -12.29 -0.52 -12.63
CA ILE A 137 -12.88 0.35 -11.61
C ILE A 137 -12.44 1.79 -11.86
N ASP A 138 -13.40 2.66 -12.16
CA ASP A 138 -13.14 4.09 -12.35
C ASP A 138 -12.89 4.77 -11.01
N TYR A 139 -11.93 5.69 -10.99
CA TYR A 139 -11.59 6.43 -9.78
C TYR A 139 -11.27 7.89 -10.08
N MET A 140 -11.50 8.75 -9.09
CA MET A 140 -11.02 10.13 -9.11
C MET A 140 -9.56 10.14 -8.65
N ASP A 141 -8.69 10.78 -9.43
CA ASP A 141 -7.28 10.93 -9.06
C ASP A 141 -7.11 12.14 -8.15
N ASP A 142 -7.68 12.05 -6.95
CA ASP A 142 -7.75 13.11 -5.95
C ASP A 142 -6.68 12.99 -4.86
N ARG A 143 -5.66 12.18 -5.11
CA ARG A 143 -4.53 11.99 -4.19
C ARG A 143 -3.24 12.43 -4.90
N PRO A 144 -2.91 13.73 -4.85
CA PRO A 144 -1.66 14.19 -5.47
C PRO A 144 -0.44 13.67 -4.73
N LEU A 145 0.64 13.46 -5.47
CA LEU A 145 1.92 13.08 -4.89
C LEU A 145 2.51 14.25 -4.09
N SER A 146 3.24 13.94 -3.02
CA SER A 146 4.04 14.92 -2.32
C SER A 146 5.13 15.47 -3.27
N GLU A 147 5.71 16.62 -2.93
CA GLU A 147 6.79 17.20 -3.73
C GLU A 147 7.97 16.24 -3.87
N GLU A 148 8.32 15.54 -2.80
CA GLU A 148 9.42 14.58 -2.82
C GLU A 148 9.12 13.38 -3.71
N ALA A 149 7.89 12.86 -3.66
CA ALA A 149 7.47 11.77 -4.54
C ALA A 149 7.46 12.22 -5.99
N GLN A 150 7.08 13.46 -6.28
CA GLN A 150 7.15 14.03 -7.63
C GLN A 150 8.59 14.07 -8.15
N ARG A 151 9.54 14.40 -7.30
CA ARG A 151 10.96 14.40 -7.67
C ARG A 151 11.45 13.00 -8.01
N ILE A 152 11.07 12.02 -7.21
CA ILE A 152 11.43 10.61 -7.47
C ILE A 152 10.81 10.14 -8.80
N ALA A 153 9.55 10.48 -9.05
CA ALA A 153 8.88 10.13 -10.30
C ALA A 153 9.61 10.73 -11.52
N ALA A 154 10.09 11.97 -11.40
CA ALA A 154 10.82 12.64 -12.46
C ALA A 154 12.16 11.96 -12.76
N LEU A 155 12.82 11.40 -11.76
CA LEU A 155 14.10 10.69 -11.93
C LEU A 155 13.94 9.35 -12.65
N GLN A 156 12.75 8.77 -12.61
CA GLN A 156 12.45 7.49 -13.25
C GLN A 156 12.03 7.60 -14.71
N ARG A 157 11.90 8.81 -15.21
CA ARG A 157 11.53 9.08 -16.61
C ARG A 157 12.72 9.14 -17.54
#